data_4836818bcb9d0bd5c1a5609036a76bf8
#
_entry.id   4836818bcb9d0bd5c1a5609036a76bf8
#
_cell.length_a   1.000
_cell.length_b   1.000
_cell.length_c   1.000
_cell.angle_alpha   90.00
_cell.angle_beta   90.00
_cell.angle_gamma   90.00
#
_symmetry.space_group_name_H-M   'P 1'
#
loop_
_entity.id
_entity.type
_entity.pdbx_description
1 polymer ?
#
loop_
_entity_poly.entity_id
_entity_poly.type
_entity_poly.pdbx_seq_one_letter_code
_entity_poly.pdbx_strand_id
1 'polypeptide(L)'
;MNDTITLFRPVGPKELESIRASGNRTFAPRLPERSIFYPLLNESYAIQIARDWNVKDAGAGFVTRAHVRKDFVENYPVRTVGNSTHKELWVPAEDLAAFNDNIVGQIEVIAEFHRTGQS
;
A
#
# COMPACT_ATOMS: atom_id res chain seq x y z
N MET A 1 16.96 -14.66 -12.35
CA MET A 1 15.84 -14.77 -11.42
C MET A 1 15.47 -13.41 -10.90
N ASN A 2 14.17 -13.17 -10.83
CA ASN A 2 13.68 -11.86 -10.41
C ASN A 2 13.32 -11.91 -8.93
N ASP A 3 14.17 -11.31 -8.12
CA ASP A 3 13.88 -11.17 -6.72
C ASP A 3 12.87 -10.05 -6.54
N THR A 4 11.95 -10.25 -5.61
CA THR A 4 10.96 -9.24 -5.26
C THR A 4 11.01 -8.91 -3.78
N ILE A 5 10.53 -7.71 -3.47
CA ILE A 5 10.29 -7.27 -2.11
C ILE A 5 8.77 -7.25 -1.94
N THR A 6 8.28 -7.80 -0.86
CA THR A 6 6.86 -7.77 -0.55
C THR A 6 6.54 -6.48 0.19
N LEU A 7 5.56 -5.73 -0.34
CA LEU A 7 5.14 -4.47 0.24
C LEU A 7 3.65 -4.51 0.53
N PHE A 8 3.25 -3.76 1.55
CA PHE A 8 1.87 -3.73 2.02
C PHE A 8 1.35 -2.32 1.98
N ARG A 9 0.08 -2.17 1.63
CA ARG A 9 -0.54 -0.85 1.65
C ARG A 9 -1.95 -0.94 2.22
N PRO A 10 -2.21 -0.24 3.33
CA PRO A 10 -3.57 -0.13 3.84
C PRO A 10 -4.34 0.85 2.97
N VAL A 11 -5.56 0.49 2.58
CA VAL A 11 -6.37 1.31 1.69
C VAL A 11 -7.80 1.38 2.19
N GLY A 12 -8.48 2.46 1.86
CA GLY A 12 -9.91 2.58 2.08
C GLY A 12 -10.69 2.02 0.89
N PRO A 13 -12.03 2.07 0.96
CA PRO A 13 -12.87 1.49 -0.12
C PRO A 13 -12.64 2.13 -1.48
N LYS A 14 -12.45 3.44 -1.55
CA LYS A 14 -12.27 4.13 -2.83
C LYS A 14 -10.99 3.72 -3.51
N GLU A 15 -9.91 3.63 -2.77
CA GLU A 15 -8.63 3.23 -3.34
C GLU A 15 -8.69 1.77 -3.77
N LEU A 16 -9.35 0.92 -3.00
CA LEU A 16 -9.52 -0.48 -3.36
C LEU A 16 -10.30 -0.62 -4.65
N GLU A 17 -11.37 0.17 -4.82
CA GLU A 17 -12.16 0.16 -6.04
C GLU A 17 -11.30 0.51 -7.24
N SER A 18 -10.44 1.52 -7.11
CA SER A 18 -9.53 1.93 -8.16
C SER A 18 -8.54 0.82 -8.51
N ILE A 19 -8.02 0.12 -7.51
CA ILE A 19 -7.12 -1.02 -7.72
C ILE A 19 -7.86 -2.11 -8.51
N ARG A 20 -9.07 -2.44 -8.11
CA ARG A 20 -9.87 -3.47 -8.79
C ARG A 20 -10.20 -3.08 -10.23
N ALA A 21 -10.46 -1.80 -10.46
CA ALA A 21 -10.75 -1.31 -11.80
C ALA A 21 -9.56 -1.47 -12.75
N SER A 22 -8.34 -1.51 -12.21
CA SER A 22 -7.13 -1.73 -12.99
C SER A 22 -6.84 -3.22 -13.25
N GLY A 23 -7.71 -4.11 -12.78
CA GLY A 23 -7.47 -5.56 -12.83
C GLY A 23 -6.52 -6.01 -11.73
N ASN A 24 -6.48 -5.30 -10.62
CA ASN A 24 -5.58 -5.54 -9.49
C ASN A 24 -4.11 -5.42 -9.87
N ARG A 25 -3.80 -4.47 -10.75
CA ARG A 25 -2.44 -4.33 -11.26
C ARG A 25 -1.75 -3.05 -10.86
N THR A 26 -2.51 -1.99 -10.55
CA THR A 26 -1.90 -0.70 -10.27
C THR A 26 -2.53 -0.02 -9.07
N PHE A 27 -1.71 0.79 -8.39
CA PHE A 27 -2.20 1.74 -7.41
C PHE A 27 -2.52 3.04 -8.14
N ALA A 28 -3.60 3.72 -7.71
CA ALA A 28 -4.08 4.92 -8.37
C ALA A 28 -3.09 6.08 -8.21
N PRO A 29 -3.03 6.99 -9.18
CA PRO A 29 -2.21 8.19 -9.04
C PRO A 29 -2.58 8.98 -7.80
N ARG A 30 -1.56 9.61 -7.19
CA ARG A 30 -1.76 10.41 -5.99
C ARG A 30 -2.38 11.76 -6.36
N LEU A 31 -3.12 12.31 -5.40
CA LEU A 31 -3.62 13.67 -5.55
C LEU A 31 -2.45 14.66 -5.60
N PRO A 32 -2.63 15.81 -6.25
CA PRO A 32 -1.53 16.77 -6.39
C PRO A 32 -0.86 17.18 -5.08
N GLU A 33 -1.61 17.23 -4.00
CA GLU A 33 -1.07 17.59 -2.68
C GLU A 33 -0.34 16.44 -2.00
N ARG A 34 -0.36 15.26 -2.60
CA ARG A 34 0.29 14.08 -2.05
C ARG A 34 1.51 13.76 -2.89
N SER A 35 2.66 14.24 -2.47
CA SER A 35 3.90 14.11 -3.25
C SER A 35 4.63 12.79 -3.06
N ILE A 36 4.26 12.01 -2.05
CA ILE A 36 4.94 10.75 -1.73
C ILE A 36 3.94 9.60 -1.71
N PHE A 37 4.31 8.50 -2.37
CA PHE A 37 3.63 7.22 -2.26
C PHE A 37 4.48 6.37 -1.32
N TYR A 38 3.89 5.85 -0.23
CA TYR A 38 4.68 5.15 0.78
C TYR A 38 4.06 3.82 1.18
N PRO A 39 4.32 2.78 0.40
CA PRO A 39 3.95 1.43 0.82
C PRO A 39 4.81 1.00 2.01
N LEU A 40 4.32 0.02 2.75
CA LEU A 40 4.91 -0.37 4.02
C LEU A 40 5.66 -1.70 3.89
N LEU A 41 6.69 -1.88 4.71
CA LEU A 41 7.45 -3.11 4.71
C LEU A 41 6.94 -4.11 5.75
N ASN A 42 6.08 -3.66 6.68
CA ASN A 42 5.60 -4.51 7.78
C ASN A 42 4.10 -4.75 7.63
N GLU A 43 3.72 -6.01 7.58
CA GLU A 43 2.30 -6.37 7.51
C GLU A 43 1.54 -5.91 8.74
N SER A 44 2.10 -6.09 9.93
CA SER A 44 1.44 -5.69 11.17
C SER A 44 1.17 -4.19 11.22
N TYR A 45 2.08 -3.39 10.69
CA TYR A 45 1.89 -1.95 10.62
C TYR A 45 0.74 -1.61 9.67
N ALA A 46 0.68 -2.27 8.50
CA ALA A 46 -0.40 -2.06 7.54
C ALA A 46 -1.75 -2.46 8.14
N ILE A 47 -1.79 -3.57 8.87
CA ILE A 47 -3.01 -4.04 9.54
C ILE A 47 -3.48 -3.00 10.55
N GLN A 48 -2.55 -2.46 11.34
CA GLN A 48 -2.88 -1.45 12.34
C GLN A 48 -3.50 -0.21 11.71
N ILE A 49 -2.94 0.26 10.60
CA ILE A 49 -3.48 1.45 9.91
C ILE A 49 -4.86 1.14 9.33
N ALA A 50 -5.02 -0.01 8.68
CA ALA A 50 -6.31 -0.37 8.07
C ALA A 50 -7.39 -0.49 9.12
N ARG A 51 -7.10 -1.16 10.23
CA ARG A 51 -8.04 -1.39 11.30
C ARG A 51 -8.39 -0.13 12.06
N ASP A 52 -7.40 0.71 12.36
CA ASP A 52 -7.59 1.84 13.26
C ASP A 52 -7.88 3.15 12.53
N TRP A 53 -7.26 3.38 11.37
CA TRP A 53 -7.40 4.63 10.63
C TRP A 53 -8.38 4.53 9.48
N ASN A 54 -8.26 3.53 8.61
CA ASN A 54 -9.13 3.44 7.45
C ASN A 54 -10.57 3.15 7.85
N VAL A 55 -10.78 2.30 8.85
CA VAL A 55 -12.13 2.02 9.33
C VAL A 55 -12.76 3.27 9.93
N LYS A 56 -11.98 4.02 10.71
CA LYS A 56 -12.47 5.25 11.33
C LYS A 56 -12.80 6.31 10.28
N ASP A 57 -11.96 6.45 9.29
CA ASP A 57 -12.09 7.49 8.28
C ASP A 57 -13.18 7.18 7.25
N ALA A 58 -13.26 5.95 6.79
CA ALA A 58 -14.11 5.59 5.65
C ALA A 58 -15.05 4.40 5.91
N GLY A 59 -15.09 3.89 7.13
CA GLY A 59 -15.97 2.79 7.49
C GLY A 59 -15.41 1.41 7.20
N ALA A 60 -14.36 1.31 6.42
CA ALA A 60 -13.71 0.04 6.11
C ALA A 60 -12.25 0.27 5.78
N GLY A 61 -11.43 -0.73 6.05
CA GLY A 61 -10.03 -0.71 5.71
C GLY A 61 -9.60 -2.06 5.18
N PHE A 62 -8.67 -2.03 4.24
CA PHE A 62 -8.18 -3.25 3.60
C PHE A 62 -6.67 -3.20 3.57
N VAL A 63 -6.04 -4.36 3.74
CA VAL A 63 -4.59 -4.46 3.57
C VAL A 63 -4.32 -5.13 2.24
N THR A 64 -3.58 -4.46 1.39
CA THR A 64 -3.16 -5.02 0.11
C THR A 64 -1.70 -5.42 0.19
N ARG A 65 -1.33 -6.41 -0.62
CA ARG A 65 0.04 -6.92 -0.70
C ARG A 65 0.45 -6.93 -2.16
N ALA A 66 1.67 -6.45 -2.43
CA ALA A 66 2.23 -6.48 -3.78
C ALA A 66 3.68 -6.92 -3.71
N HIS A 67 4.10 -7.66 -4.73
CA HIS A 67 5.49 -8.07 -4.89
C HIS A 67 6.10 -7.17 -5.96
N VAL A 68 7.15 -6.44 -5.59
CA VAL A 68 7.76 -5.44 -6.47
C VAL A 68 9.23 -5.82 -6.68
N ARG A 69 9.73 -5.63 -7.90
CA ARG A 69 11.11 -5.98 -8.23
C ARG A 69 12.08 -5.32 -7.28
N LYS A 70 12.95 -6.13 -6.71
CA LYS A 70 13.90 -5.67 -5.70
C LYS A 70 14.82 -4.58 -6.22
N ASP A 71 15.32 -4.74 -7.44
CA ASP A 71 16.23 -3.78 -8.03
C ASP A 71 15.58 -2.41 -8.25
N PHE A 72 14.25 -2.38 -8.46
CA PHE A 72 13.53 -1.12 -8.51
C PHE A 72 13.41 -0.51 -7.13
N VAL A 73 13.00 -1.31 -6.14
CA VAL A 73 12.75 -0.85 -4.76
C VAL A 73 14.02 -0.26 -4.14
N GLU A 74 15.17 -0.82 -4.47
CA GLU A 74 16.45 -0.40 -3.90
C GLU A 74 16.84 1.04 -4.27
N ASN A 75 16.17 1.64 -5.24
CA ASN A 75 16.44 3.03 -5.63
C ASN A 75 15.81 4.07 -4.69
N TYR A 76 15.02 3.63 -3.72
CA TYR A 76 14.25 4.53 -2.87
C TYR A 76 14.59 4.33 -1.40
N PRO A 77 14.48 5.40 -0.60
CA PRO A 77 14.80 5.29 0.81
C PRO A 77 13.72 4.55 1.60
N VAL A 78 14.16 3.81 2.60
CA VAL A 78 13.27 3.22 3.60
C VAL A 78 13.37 4.08 4.85
N ARG A 79 12.22 4.52 5.35
CA ARG A 79 12.14 5.38 6.54
C ARG A 79 11.51 4.61 7.69
N THR A 80 12.08 4.76 8.86
CA THR A 80 11.49 4.21 10.07
C THR A 80 10.61 5.28 10.69
N VAL A 81 9.34 4.94 10.94
CA VAL A 81 8.35 5.88 11.45
C VAL A 81 7.84 5.35 12.78
N GLY A 82 7.76 6.21 13.79
CA GLY A 82 7.31 5.81 15.10
C GLY A 82 8.31 4.91 15.80
N ASN A 83 8.03 3.61 15.87
CA ASN A 83 8.97 2.69 16.48
C ASN A 83 9.78 1.96 15.42
N SER A 84 10.79 1.21 15.86
CA SER A 84 11.76 0.60 14.97
C SER A 84 11.20 -0.46 14.02
N THR A 85 9.96 -0.89 14.21
CA THR A 85 9.34 -1.90 13.35
C THR A 85 8.46 -1.29 12.25
N HIS A 86 8.17 0.01 12.31
CA HIS A 86 7.30 0.68 11.35
C HIS A 86 8.14 1.27 10.23
N LYS A 87 8.28 0.53 9.13
CA LYS A 87 9.11 0.95 8.01
C LYS A 87 8.27 1.25 6.78
N GLU A 88 8.60 2.36 6.14
CA GLU A 88 7.93 2.83 4.92
C GLU A 88 8.94 3.00 3.81
N LEU A 89 8.55 2.59 2.60
CA LEU A 89 9.32 2.90 1.39
C LEU A 89 8.78 4.22 0.84
N TRP A 90 9.64 5.19 0.60
CA TRP A 90 9.20 6.50 0.10
C TRP A 90 9.48 6.62 -1.40
N VAL A 91 8.41 6.67 -2.20
CA VAL A 91 8.49 6.77 -3.65
C VAL A 91 7.83 8.09 -4.07
N PRO A 92 8.54 8.97 -4.78
CA PRO A 92 7.91 10.19 -5.27
C PRO A 92 6.70 9.86 -6.13
N ALA A 93 5.65 10.66 -6.01
CA ALA A 93 4.40 10.40 -6.72
C ALA A 93 4.62 10.33 -8.24
N GLU A 94 5.55 11.09 -8.76
CA GLU A 94 5.87 11.09 -10.18
C GLU A 94 6.44 9.75 -10.66
N ASP A 95 6.95 8.92 -9.73
CA ASP A 95 7.49 7.61 -10.06
C ASP A 95 6.48 6.48 -9.83
N LEU A 96 5.25 6.81 -9.49
CA LEU A 96 4.24 5.78 -9.21
C LEU A 96 3.96 4.90 -10.43
N ALA A 97 3.95 5.47 -11.62
CA ALA A 97 3.73 4.69 -12.83
C ALA A 97 4.85 3.64 -13.00
N ALA A 98 6.09 4.04 -12.75
CA ALA A 98 7.22 3.11 -12.81
C ALA A 98 7.12 2.05 -11.71
N PHE A 99 6.68 2.45 -10.52
CA PHE A 99 6.44 1.51 -9.43
C PHE A 99 5.43 0.44 -9.87
N ASN A 100 4.31 0.87 -10.43
CA ASN A 100 3.28 -0.05 -10.91
C ASN A 100 3.81 -1.01 -11.97
N ASP A 101 4.66 -0.52 -12.85
CA ASP A 101 5.26 -1.34 -13.91
C ASP A 101 6.17 -2.43 -13.35
N ASN A 102 6.64 -2.26 -12.14
CA ASN A 102 7.55 -3.20 -11.48
C ASN A 102 6.85 -4.14 -10.49
N ILE A 103 5.51 -4.08 -10.42
CA ILE A 103 4.74 -5.04 -9.65
C ILE A 103 4.71 -6.36 -10.42
N VAL A 104 5.08 -7.44 -9.75
CA VAL A 104 5.07 -8.79 -10.34
C VAL A 104 3.79 -9.48 -9.90
N GLY A 105 2.95 -9.87 -10.87
CA GLY A 105 1.66 -10.46 -10.59
C GLY A 105 0.62 -9.42 -10.24
N GLN A 106 -0.35 -9.81 -9.44
CA GLN A 106 -1.46 -8.94 -9.07
C GLN A 106 -1.34 -8.47 -7.63
N ILE A 107 -1.94 -7.32 -7.35
CA ILE A 107 -2.10 -6.83 -5.98
C ILE A 107 -3.17 -7.70 -5.32
N GLU A 108 -2.90 -8.15 -4.10
CA GLU A 108 -3.78 -9.04 -3.37
C GLU A 108 -4.35 -8.35 -2.14
N VAL A 109 -5.62 -8.61 -1.83
CA VAL A 109 -6.22 -8.16 -0.57
C VAL A 109 -6.04 -9.29 0.43
N ILE A 110 -5.28 -9.04 1.49
CA ILE A 110 -4.95 -10.07 2.48
C ILE A 110 -5.66 -9.88 3.81
N ALA A 111 -6.28 -8.74 4.05
CA ALA A 111 -7.03 -8.50 5.26
C ALA A 111 -8.10 -7.45 5.00
N GLU A 112 -9.19 -7.54 5.74
CA GLU A 112 -10.33 -6.67 5.55
C GLU A 112 -10.94 -6.35 6.92
N PHE A 113 -11.20 -5.07 7.17
CA PHE A 113 -11.76 -4.61 8.43
C PHE A 113 -12.93 -3.68 8.16
N HIS A 114 -13.98 -3.81 8.96
CA HIS A 114 -15.18 -2.98 8.84
C HIS A 114 -15.55 -2.41 10.19
N ARG A 115 -16.28 -1.30 10.16
CA ARG A 115 -16.78 -0.71 11.37
C ARG A 115 -17.71 -1.71 12.05
N THR A 116 -17.50 -1.93 13.33
CA THR A 116 -18.28 -2.91 14.09
C THR A 116 -19.24 -2.22 15.05
N GLY A 117 -20.15 -3.00 15.62
CA GLY A 117 -21.07 -2.50 16.63
C GLY A 117 -22.11 -1.56 16.09
N GLN A 118 -22.37 -1.61 14.84
CA GLN A 118 -23.29 -0.70 14.18
C GLN A 118 -24.69 -1.24 14.04
N SER A 119 -24.93 -2.24 14.67
CA SER A 119 -26.29 -2.78 14.58
C SER A 119 -27.34 -1.80 15.03
#